data_a96e61ccb03dbcae39109c3afaf466f6
#
_entry.id   a96e61ccb03dbcae39109c3afaf466f6
#
_cell.length_a   1.000
_cell.length_b   1.000
_cell.length_c   1.000
_cell.angle_alpha   90.00
_cell.angle_beta   90.00
_cell.angle_gamma   90.00
#
_symmetry.space_group_name_H-M   'P 1'
#
loop_
_entity.id
_entity.type
_entity.pdbx_description
1 polymer ?
#
loop_
_entity_poly.entity_id
_entity_poly.type
_entity_poly.pdbx_seq_one_letter_code
_entity_poly.pdbx_strand_id
1 'polypeptide(L)'
;MSFKSYEYGLSPHDGFKVYRHFFFNHQQLEILNRLYIPLIGFKAIGVYHFMNQFIDEVEDTILTHYTIMNELKINLLEFREYMDLLEGIGLIKTFVKHDSNQSMFIYELIQPPTAYQFFND
;
A
#
# COMPACT_ATOMS: atom_id res chain seq x y z
N MET A 1 3.10 -9.78 11.26
CA MET A 1 1.86 -10.50 10.86
C MET A 1 1.34 -9.92 9.55
N SER A 2 1.07 -10.77 8.58
CA SER A 2 0.54 -10.29 7.30
C SER A 2 -0.86 -9.76 7.46
N PHE A 3 -1.18 -8.72 6.73
CA PHE A 3 -2.53 -8.22 6.62
C PHE A 3 -3.38 -9.19 5.79
N LYS A 4 -4.57 -9.46 6.28
CA LYS A 4 -5.56 -10.24 5.55
C LYS A 4 -6.83 -9.40 5.46
N SER A 5 -7.03 -8.75 4.32
CA SER A 5 -8.13 -7.80 4.18
C SER A 5 -9.49 -8.43 4.48
N TYR A 6 -9.68 -9.70 4.13
CA TYR A 6 -10.94 -10.38 4.44
C TYR A 6 -11.14 -10.57 5.95
N GLU A 7 -10.06 -10.66 6.74
CA GLU A 7 -10.16 -10.79 8.20
C GLU A 7 -10.68 -9.53 8.86
N TYR A 8 -10.48 -8.39 8.21
CA TYR A 8 -10.92 -7.10 8.73
C TYR A 8 -12.19 -6.60 8.05
N GLY A 9 -12.76 -7.40 7.15
CA GLY A 9 -14.01 -7.05 6.50
C GLY A 9 -13.90 -5.83 5.59
N LEU A 10 -12.79 -5.71 4.85
CA LEU A 10 -12.59 -4.58 3.96
C LEU A 10 -13.73 -4.44 2.94
N SER A 11 -14.31 -3.25 2.89
CA SER A 11 -15.35 -2.86 1.96
C SER A 11 -14.87 -1.68 1.12
N PRO A 12 -15.34 -1.55 -0.14
CA PRO A 12 -15.00 -0.38 -0.94
C PRO A 12 -15.44 0.94 -0.31
N HIS A 13 -16.45 0.91 0.57
CA HIS A 13 -16.91 2.09 1.30
C HIS A 13 -15.98 2.54 2.40
N ASP A 14 -15.08 1.68 2.86
CA ASP A 14 -14.17 2.02 3.95
C ASP A 14 -13.17 3.07 3.50
N GLY A 15 -12.90 4.02 4.39
CA GLY A 15 -11.93 5.07 4.13
C GLY A 15 -10.50 4.57 4.28
N PHE A 16 -9.57 5.35 3.75
CA PHE A 16 -8.16 5.05 3.95
C PHE A 16 -7.34 6.32 4.08
N LYS A 17 -6.19 6.19 4.71
CA LYS A 17 -5.14 7.21 4.77
C LYS A 17 -3.81 6.53 4.53
N VAL A 18 -2.86 7.30 4.00
CA VAL A 18 -1.52 6.80 3.69
C VAL A 18 -0.49 7.64 4.42
N TYR A 19 0.45 6.98 5.07
CA TYR A 19 1.55 7.63 5.80
C TYR A 19 2.89 7.12 5.31
N ARG A 20 3.90 7.97 5.47
CA ARG A 20 5.28 7.66 5.11
C ARG A 20 6.19 8.46 6.03
N HIS A 21 7.24 7.82 6.53
CA HIS A 21 8.23 8.46 7.41
C HIS A 21 9.57 8.69 6.73
N PHE A 22 9.60 8.68 5.40
CA PHE A 22 10.83 8.85 4.62
C PHE A 22 10.49 9.56 3.32
N PHE A 23 11.52 10.04 2.62
CA PHE A 23 11.36 10.59 1.28
C PHE A 23 12.03 9.65 0.29
N PHE A 24 11.37 9.41 -0.84
CA PHE A 24 11.96 8.61 -1.89
C PHE A 24 13.14 9.31 -2.53
N ASN A 25 14.23 8.59 -2.73
CA ASN A 25 15.30 9.04 -3.59
C ASN A 25 15.34 8.18 -4.85
N HIS A 26 16.20 8.57 -5.77
CA HIS A 26 16.27 7.89 -7.06
C HIS A 26 16.68 6.42 -6.94
N GLN A 27 17.60 6.12 -6.03
CA GLN A 27 18.05 4.74 -5.83
C GLN A 27 16.93 3.84 -5.32
N GLN A 28 16.09 4.35 -4.43
CA GLN A 28 14.97 3.58 -3.88
C GLN A 28 13.94 3.26 -4.96
N LEU A 29 13.68 4.20 -5.86
CA LEU A 29 12.79 3.95 -6.98
C LEU A 29 13.35 2.90 -7.93
N GLU A 30 14.66 2.92 -8.18
CA GLU A 30 15.31 1.90 -8.99
C GLU A 30 15.22 0.53 -8.36
N ILE A 31 15.41 0.44 -7.04
CA ILE A 31 15.31 -0.82 -6.31
C ILE A 31 13.92 -1.40 -6.45
N LEU A 32 12.89 -0.58 -6.28
CA LEU A 32 11.51 -1.04 -6.45
C LEU A 32 11.30 -1.65 -7.83
N ASN A 33 11.79 -0.96 -8.87
CA ASN A 33 11.55 -1.39 -10.22
C ASN A 33 12.43 -2.58 -10.64
N ARG A 34 13.67 -2.62 -10.20
CA ARG A 34 14.62 -3.64 -10.64
C ARG A 34 14.60 -4.91 -9.81
N LEU A 35 14.40 -4.77 -8.50
CA LEU A 35 14.51 -5.90 -7.59
C LEU A 35 13.16 -6.43 -7.11
N TYR A 36 12.20 -5.55 -6.90
CA TYR A 36 10.91 -5.96 -6.34
C TYR A 36 9.88 -6.34 -7.40
N ILE A 37 9.89 -5.71 -8.58
CA ILE A 37 8.99 -6.11 -9.65
C ILE A 37 9.16 -7.60 -10.00
N PRO A 38 10.39 -8.12 -10.17
CA PRO A 38 10.55 -9.55 -10.44
C PRO A 38 10.03 -10.46 -9.33
N LEU A 39 9.93 -9.97 -8.10
CA LEU A 39 9.48 -10.77 -6.97
C LEU A 39 7.97 -10.81 -6.83
N ILE A 40 7.29 -9.68 -6.97
CA ILE A 40 5.85 -9.59 -6.70
C ILE A 40 5.04 -9.04 -7.87
N GLY A 41 5.70 -8.70 -8.97
CA GLY A 41 5.03 -8.24 -10.17
C GLY A 41 4.86 -6.72 -10.23
N PHE A 42 4.70 -6.23 -11.47
CA PHE A 42 4.62 -4.78 -11.67
C PHE A 42 3.32 -4.17 -11.15
N LYS A 43 2.23 -4.95 -11.09
CA LYS A 43 0.95 -4.44 -10.62
C LYS A 43 0.98 -4.13 -9.13
N ALA A 44 1.56 -5.02 -8.33
CA ALA A 44 1.70 -4.76 -6.90
C ALA A 44 2.60 -3.55 -6.64
N ILE A 45 3.73 -3.45 -7.34
CA ILE A 45 4.60 -2.29 -7.23
C ILE A 45 3.90 -1.03 -7.72
N GLY A 46 3.08 -1.14 -8.77
CA GLY A 46 2.24 -0.04 -9.23
C GLY A 46 1.28 0.47 -8.16
N VAL A 47 0.68 -0.44 -7.39
CA VAL A 47 -0.17 -0.04 -6.26
C VAL A 47 0.64 0.72 -5.21
N TYR A 48 1.84 0.27 -4.89
CA TYR A 48 2.72 0.97 -3.96
C TYR A 48 3.00 2.40 -4.42
N HIS A 49 3.37 2.59 -5.68
CA HIS A 49 3.60 3.93 -6.25
C HIS A 49 2.33 4.77 -6.23
N PHE A 50 1.20 4.16 -6.57
CA PHE A 50 -0.08 4.85 -6.57
C PHE A 50 -0.44 5.36 -5.18
N MET A 51 -0.26 4.52 -4.15
CA MET A 51 -0.57 4.91 -2.77
C MET A 51 0.26 6.10 -2.30
N ASN A 52 1.46 6.26 -2.85
CA ASN A 52 2.35 7.35 -2.45
C ASN A 52 1.75 8.73 -2.75
N GLN A 53 0.85 8.85 -3.72
CA GLN A 53 0.27 10.15 -4.08
C GLN A 53 -0.69 10.69 -3.02
N PHE A 54 -1.16 9.84 -2.09
CA PHE A 54 -2.14 10.25 -1.08
C PHE A 54 -1.52 10.74 0.22
N ILE A 55 -0.20 10.82 0.30
CA ILE A 55 0.51 11.16 1.54
C ILE A 55 0.19 12.58 2.01
N ASP A 56 0.08 13.50 1.06
CA ASP A 56 -0.12 14.92 1.37
C ASP A 56 -1.59 15.34 1.23
N GLU A 57 -2.52 14.38 1.27
CA GLU A 57 -3.93 14.71 1.19
C GLU A 57 -4.38 15.55 2.38
N VAL A 58 -5.32 16.47 2.12
CA VAL A 58 -5.87 17.34 3.15
C VAL A 58 -6.62 16.49 4.17
N GLU A 59 -6.41 16.77 5.47
CA GLU A 59 -6.95 15.95 6.55
C GLU A 59 -8.46 15.81 6.53
N ASP A 60 -9.17 16.82 6.03
CA ASP A 60 -10.63 16.82 6.00
C ASP A 60 -11.22 15.95 4.89
N THR A 61 -10.40 15.50 3.95
CA THR A 61 -10.85 14.69 2.84
C THR A 61 -10.63 13.22 3.16
N ILE A 62 -11.73 12.48 3.34
CA ILE A 62 -11.65 11.05 3.52
C ILE A 62 -11.94 10.38 2.19
N LEU A 63 -10.94 9.71 1.64
CA LEU A 63 -11.09 8.94 0.42
C LEU A 63 -11.45 7.50 0.76
N THR A 64 -12.24 6.88 -0.08
CA THR A 64 -12.63 5.49 0.08
C THR A 64 -11.86 4.61 -0.90
N HIS A 65 -11.92 3.30 -0.66
CA HIS A 65 -11.26 2.35 -1.55
C HIS A 65 -11.85 2.35 -2.96
N TYR A 66 -13.06 2.88 -3.14
CA TYR A 66 -13.60 3.11 -4.49
C TYR A 66 -12.68 3.97 -5.34
N THR A 67 -12.05 4.98 -4.74
CA THR A 67 -11.12 5.83 -5.48
C THR A 67 -9.96 5.02 -6.05
N ILE A 68 -9.38 4.13 -5.23
CA ILE A 68 -8.28 3.28 -5.66
C ILE A 68 -8.74 2.37 -6.80
N MET A 69 -9.87 1.70 -6.60
CA MET A 69 -10.39 0.77 -7.58
C MET A 69 -10.70 1.45 -8.92
N ASN A 70 -11.31 2.63 -8.85
CA ASN A 70 -11.69 3.35 -10.06
C ASN A 70 -10.49 3.87 -10.83
N GLU A 71 -9.48 4.40 -10.14
CA GLU A 71 -8.32 4.97 -10.80
C GLU A 71 -7.37 3.92 -11.33
N LEU A 72 -7.18 2.83 -10.60
CA LEU A 72 -6.31 1.74 -11.03
C LEU A 72 -7.01 0.74 -11.95
N LYS A 73 -8.33 0.83 -12.09
CA LYS A 73 -9.12 -0.10 -12.89
C LYS A 73 -8.97 -1.55 -12.41
N ILE A 74 -9.04 -1.73 -11.11
CA ILE A 74 -8.97 -3.04 -10.48
C ILE A 74 -10.19 -3.24 -9.60
N ASN A 75 -10.52 -4.51 -9.35
CA ASN A 75 -11.59 -4.83 -8.41
C ASN A 75 -11.02 -5.01 -7.00
N LEU A 76 -11.91 -5.19 -6.02
CA LEU A 76 -11.50 -5.31 -4.62
C LEU A 76 -10.63 -6.54 -4.38
N LEU A 77 -10.93 -7.66 -5.03
CA LEU A 77 -10.15 -8.87 -4.87
C LEU A 77 -8.71 -8.67 -5.35
N GLU A 78 -8.55 -8.04 -6.51
CA GLU A 78 -7.22 -7.72 -7.03
C GLU A 78 -6.46 -6.79 -6.10
N PHE A 79 -7.14 -5.74 -5.58
CA PHE A 79 -6.52 -4.84 -4.63
C PHE A 79 -6.01 -5.60 -3.40
N ARG A 80 -6.84 -6.49 -2.84
CA ARG A 80 -6.45 -7.29 -1.68
C ARG A 80 -5.25 -8.18 -1.98
N GLU A 81 -5.22 -8.78 -3.14
CA GLU A 81 -4.09 -9.63 -3.54
C GLU A 81 -2.79 -8.83 -3.63
N TYR A 82 -2.83 -7.64 -4.23
CA TYR A 82 -1.64 -6.80 -4.34
C TYR A 82 -1.18 -6.29 -2.98
N MET A 83 -2.11 -5.92 -2.12
CA MET A 83 -1.78 -5.47 -0.78
C MET A 83 -1.16 -6.60 0.05
N ASP A 84 -1.68 -7.82 -0.08
CA ASP A 84 -1.09 -8.98 0.61
C ASP A 84 0.35 -9.22 0.16
N LEU A 85 0.64 -9.07 -1.13
CA LEU A 85 2.01 -9.20 -1.63
C LEU A 85 2.92 -8.11 -1.07
N LEU A 86 2.45 -6.86 -1.04
CA LEU A 86 3.24 -5.74 -0.52
C LEU A 86 3.51 -5.89 0.97
N GLU A 87 2.53 -6.34 1.73
CA GLU A 87 2.72 -6.58 3.16
C GLU A 87 3.64 -7.76 3.41
N GLY A 88 3.46 -8.83 2.65
CA GLY A 88 4.28 -10.03 2.80
C GLY A 88 5.75 -9.78 2.59
N ILE A 89 6.10 -8.82 1.72
CA ILE A 89 7.49 -8.47 1.44
C ILE A 89 7.97 -7.27 2.29
N GLY A 90 7.11 -6.70 3.11
CA GLY A 90 7.50 -5.65 4.06
C GLY A 90 7.49 -4.24 3.51
N LEU A 91 6.81 -3.98 2.40
CA LEU A 91 6.75 -2.64 1.81
C LEU A 91 5.58 -1.80 2.31
N ILE A 92 4.56 -2.43 2.89
CA ILE A 92 3.42 -1.73 3.48
C ILE A 92 3.07 -2.39 4.81
N LYS A 93 2.69 -1.56 5.80
CA LYS A 93 2.01 -2.01 7.01
C LYS A 93 0.61 -1.46 7.02
N THR A 94 -0.35 -2.28 7.45
CA THR A 94 -1.75 -1.88 7.50
C THR A 94 -2.24 -1.87 8.94
N PHE A 95 -2.92 -0.79 9.30
CA PHE A 95 -3.60 -0.64 10.56
C PHE A 95 -5.07 -0.40 10.28
N VAL A 96 -5.95 -0.97 11.08
CA VAL A 96 -7.38 -0.79 10.91
C VAL A 96 -7.95 -0.17 12.18
N LYS A 97 -8.65 0.94 12.01
CA LYS A 97 -9.35 1.59 13.09
C LYS A 97 -10.84 1.38 12.86
N HIS A 98 -11.46 0.65 13.77
CA HIS A 98 -12.89 0.41 13.70
C HIS A 98 -13.66 1.51 14.41
N ASP A 99 -14.67 2.04 13.72
CA ASP A 99 -15.64 2.96 14.28
C ASP A 99 -17.00 2.32 14.18
N SER A 100 -18.03 2.91 14.82
CA SER A 100 -19.35 2.29 14.99
C SER A 100 -19.98 1.79 13.69
N ASN A 101 -19.75 2.50 12.56
CA ASN A 101 -20.38 2.14 11.29
C ASN A 101 -19.40 1.98 10.13
N GLN A 102 -18.13 2.32 10.33
CA GLN A 102 -17.12 2.26 9.26
C GLN A 102 -15.78 1.88 9.84
N SER A 103 -14.95 1.32 8.97
CA SER A 103 -13.56 1.09 9.29
C SER A 103 -12.70 2.09 8.52
N MET A 104 -11.61 2.52 9.14
CA MET A 104 -10.60 3.36 8.52
C MET A 104 -9.33 2.55 8.41
N PHE A 105 -8.84 2.37 7.18
CA PHE A 105 -7.61 1.67 6.92
C PHE A 105 -6.46 2.67 6.84
N ILE A 106 -5.39 2.39 7.53
CA ILE A 106 -4.20 3.24 7.54
C ILE A 106 -3.06 2.43 6.95
N TYR A 107 -2.54 2.90 5.83
CA TYR A 107 -1.46 2.22 5.11
C TYR A 107 -0.17 3.01 5.31
N GLU A 108 0.79 2.37 5.93
CA GLU A 108 2.12 2.97 6.12
C GLU A 108 3.06 2.41 5.06
N LEU A 109 3.58 3.29 4.20
CA LEU A 109 4.58 2.90 3.22
C LEU A 109 5.93 2.76 3.93
N ILE A 110 6.57 1.63 3.71
CA ILE A 110 7.86 1.31 4.33
C ILE A 110 8.96 1.60 3.31
N GLN A 111 10.05 2.18 3.79
CA GLN A 111 11.18 2.55 2.95
C GLN A 111 11.80 1.31 2.32
N PRO A 112 11.93 1.28 0.97
CA PRO A 112 12.66 0.19 0.34
C PRO A 112 14.11 0.17 0.83
N PRO A 113 14.70 -1.01 1.03
CA PRO A 113 16.09 -1.09 1.45
C PRO A 113 17.03 -0.62 0.34
N THR A 114 18.29 -0.38 0.71
CA THR A 114 19.33 -0.16 -0.29
C THR A 114 19.63 -1.49 -1.01
N ALA A 115 20.32 -1.42 -2.15
CA ALA A 115 20.73 -2.64 -2.84
C ALA A 115 21.58 -3.54 -1.93
N TYR A 116 22.46 -2.93 -1.14
CA TYR A 116 23.27 -3.67 -0.18
C TYR A 116 22.38 -4.42 0.83
N GLN A 117 21.42 -3.72 1.42
CA GLN A 117 20.52 -4.33 2.38
C GLN A 117 19.69 -5.45 1.74
N PHE A 118 19.22 -5.23 0.51
CA PHE A 118 18.40 -6.23 -0.19
C PHE A 118 19.16 -7.55 -0.35
N PHE A 119 20.44 -7.48 -0.73
CA PHE A 119 21.21 -8.68 -1.02
C PHE A 119 21.85 -9.31 0.23
N ASN A 120 21.92 -8.59 1.33
CA ASN A 120 22.65 -9.07 2.53
C ASN A 120 21.76 -9.33 3.74
N ASP A 121 20.47 -9.13 3.64
CA ASP A 121 19.52 -9.44 4.73
C ASP A 121 18.90 -10.83 4.58
#